data_8856dd2d0fcd63ab2af6e3caeb8639d3
#
_entry.id   8856dd2d0fcd63ab2af6e3caeb8639d3
#
_cell.length_a   1.000
_cell.length_b   1.000
_cell.length_c   1.000
_cell.angle_alpha   90.00
_cell.angle_beta   90.00
_cell.angle_gamma   90.00
#
_symmetry.space_group_name_H-M   'P 1'
#
loop_
_entity.id
_entity.type
_entity.pdbx_description
1 polymer ?
#
loop_
_entity_poly.entity_id
_entity_poly.type
_entity_poly.pdbx_seq_one_letter_code
_entity_poly.pdbx_strand_id
1 'polypeptide(L)'
;RHAVAEITSELQVRNGEGIQEDGSFHQHGRQLQLGNYGLGFLQSMSYWNRILAGTPLAFPPERTEALRHLVLNGYRWVIWNGRFDLLAQGRQIGRNSQTGKAKAALRAIAALQKADPESGRLYAEILRQKTPFTGNRHFFNSDYMVHRRPSWYASVRMNSTRTVPVEDRINWENALGRYFSDGVMLIMRSGDEYRDITACWDWTRLPGTTLPATPILTEQECRELKIKEASGKTPRWTLSRHWRKTGESEFTGGVSDGTRGAAV
;
A
#
# COMPACT_ATOMS: atom_id res chain seq x y z
N ARG A 1 27.48 10.67 13.08
CA ARG A 1 26.34 10.31 13.93
C ARG A 1 25.12 11.18 13.62
N HIS A 2 25.26 12.50 13.47
CA HIS A 2 24.14 13.39 13.16
C HIS A 2 23.42 12.97 11.86
N ALA A 3 24.15 12.70 10.77
CA ALA A 3 23.57 12.26 9.51
C ALA A 3 22.76 10.95 9.63
N VAL A 4 23.19 10.01 10.48
CA VAL A 4 22.42 8.77 10.71
C VAL A 4 21.13 9.08 11.46
N ALA A 5 21.18 9.96 12.46
CA ALA A 5 19.98 10.39 13.18
C ALA A 5 18.95 11.01 12.23
N GLU A 6 19.38 11.87 11.32
CA GLU A 6 18.52 12.46 10.29
C GLU A 6 17.95 11.43 9.33
N ILE A 7 18.79 10.54 8.75
CA ILE A 7 18.34 9.48 7.84
C ILE A 7 17.31 8.57 8.51
N THR A 8 17.47 8.28 9.80
CA THR A 8 16.61 7.37 10.54
C THR A 8 15.46 8.04 11.27
N SER A 9 15.34 9.36 11.23
CA SER A 9 14.29 10.12 11.96
C SER A 9 12.89 9.65 11.62
N GLU A 10 12.64 9.27 10.37
CA GLU A 10 11.36 8.79 9.88
C GLU A 10 11.10 7.29 10.18
N LEU A 11 12.11 6.55 10.67
CA LEU A 11 11.98 5.15 11.05
C LEU A 11 11.34 5.01 12.44
N GLN A 12 10.06 5.23 12.49
CA GLN A 12 9.24 5.08 13.69
C GLN A 12 7.80 4.77 13.33
N VAL A 13 7.12 4.05 14.19
CA VAL A 13 5.67 3.84 14.10
C VAL A 13 4.99 5.09 14.67
N ARG A 14 4.09 5.69 13.88
CA ARG A 14 3.43 6.95 14.26
C ARG A 14 2.07 7.13 13.60
N ASN A 15 1.29 8.05 14.11
CA ASN A 15 0.08 8.52 13.44
C ASN A 15 0.45 9.53 12.33
N GLY A 16 -0.34 9.56 11.26
CA GLY A 16 -0.13 10.44 10.12
C GLY A 16 0.59 9.76 8.95
N GLU A 17 1.60 10.39 8.38
CA GLU A 17 2.39 9.79 7.29
C GLU A 17 3.52 8.90 7.84
N GLY A 18 3.95 7.90 7.07
CA GLY A 18 4.97 6.93 7.45
C GLY A 18 4.41 5.58 7.89
N ILE A 19 5.18 4.86 8.72
CA ILE A 19 4.84 3.51 9.21
C ILE A 19 3.72 3.61 10.24
N GLN A 20 2.63 2.88 10.02
CA GLN A 20 1.48 2.84 10.91
C GLN A 20 1.56 1.67 11.90
N GLU A 21 0.80 1.77 13.00
CA GLU A 21 0.69 0.73 14.03
C GLU A 21 0.21 -0.62 13.46
N ASP A 22 -0.68 -0.60 12.48
CA ASP A 22 -1.19 -1.80 11.83
C ASP A 22 -0.22 -2.42 10.79
N GLY A 23 0.95 -1.80 10.56
CA GLY A 23 1.94 -2.21 9.57
C GLY A 23 1.70 -1.65 8.17
N SER A 24 0.67 -0.84 7.95
CA SER A 24 0.51 -0.09 6.71
C SER A 24 1.53 1.06 6.63
N PHE A 25 1.62 1.68 5.46
CA PHE A 25 2.45 2.87 5.23
C PHE A 25 1.59 3.94 4.58
N HIS A 26 1.61 5.12 5.16
CA HIS A 26 0.85 6.27 4.67
C HIS A 26 1.77 7.32 4.05
N GLN A 27 1.30 7.93 2.97
CA GLN A 27 1.88 9.12 2.33
C GLN A 27 0.78 9.89 1.61
N HIS A 28 0.91 11.20 1.55
CA HIS A 28 -0.11 12.13 1.07
C HIS A 28 -1.41 12.06 1.91
N GLY A 29 -1.24 12.16 3.21
CA GLY A 29 -2.28 11.98 4.20
C GLY A 29 -2.47 10.50 4.56
N ARG A 30 -3.63 10.16 5.07
CA ARG A 30 -3.97 8.78 5.48
C ARG A 30 -4.31 7.89 4.28
N GLN A 31 -3.37 7.77 3.36
CA GLN A 31 -3.49 6.98 2.15
C GLN A 31 -2.55 5.78 2.18
N LEU A 32 -3.09 4.58 1.91
CA LEU A 32 -2.31 3.36 1.83
C LEU A 32 -1.35 3.38 0.64
N GLN A 33 -0.03 3.40 0.92
CA GLN A 33 1.03 3.57 -0.07
C GLN A 33 2.14 2.50 0.04
N LEU A 34 1.84 1.29 0.51
CA LEU A 34 2.83 0.21 0.66
C LEU A 34 3.59 -0.07 -0.64
N GLY A 35 2.91 -0.12 -1.77
CA GLY A 35 3.53 -0.46 -3.06
C GLY A 35 4.07 0.73 -3.85
N ASN A 36 4.06 1.95 -3.31
CA ASN A 36 4.59 3.14 -3.95
C ASN A 36 5.62 3.82 -3.04
N TYR A 37 5.26 4.87 -2.31
CA TYR A 37 6.20 5.58 -1.42
C TYR A 37 6.75 4.68 -0.32
N GLY A 38 5.93 3.82 0.28
CA GLY A 38 6.38 2.84 1.27
C GLY A 38 7.40 1.87 0.71
N LEU A 39 7.27 1.46 -0.57
CA LEU A 39 8.26 0.61 -1.21
C LEU A 39 9.60 1.31 -1.40
N GLY A 40 9.59 2.56 -1.87
CA GLY A 40 10.81 3.37 -1.97
C GLY A 40 11.47 3.58 -0.60
N PHE A 41 10.67 3.85 0.42
CA PHE A 41 11.12 3.97 1.81
C PHE A 41 11.77 2.66 2.30
N LEU A 42 11.09 1.51 2.15
CA LEU A 42 11.64 0.20 2.53
C LEU A 42 12.98 -0.08 1.82
N GLN A 43 13.05 0.17 0.51
CA GLN A 43 14.27 -0.06 -0.27
C GLN A 43 15.44 0.79 0.25
N SER A 44 15.24 2.07 0.44
CA SER A 44 16.26 3.01 0.91
C SER A 44 16.72 2.67 2.32
N MET A 45 15.79 2.45 3.24
CA MET A 45 16.12 2.17 4.64
C MET A 45 16.77 0.80 4.81
N SER A 46 16.32 -0.23 4.10
CA SER A 46 16.95 -1.56 4.13
C SER A 46 18.38 -1.52 3.54
N TYR A 47 18.61 -0.73 2.50
CA TYR A 47 19.93 -0.53 1.93
C TYR A 47 20.90 0.10 2.94
N TRP A 48 20.51 1.22 3.54
CA TRP A 48 21.36 1.91 4.51
C TRP A 48 21.57 1.09 5.79
N ASN A 49 20.52 0.44 6.31
CA ASN A 49 20.67 -0.45 7.46
C ASN A 49 21.70 -1.56 7.16
N ARG A 50 21.67 -2.17 5.97
CA ARG A 50 22.64 -3.19 5.59
C ARG A 50 24.08 -2.65 5.47
N ILE A 51 24.26 -1.46 4.89
CA ILE A 51 25.60 -0.88 4.69
C ILE A 51 26.24 -0.47 6.03
N LEU A 52 25.44 0.01 6.96
CA LEU A 52 25.92 0.53 8.23
C LEU A 52 25.96 -0.53 9.34
N ALA A 53 25.35 -1.70 9.13
CA ALA A 53 25.35 -2.80 10.10
C ALA A 53 26.77 -3.20 10.51
N GLY A 54 26.99 -3.41 11.81
CA GLY A 54 28.29 -3.77 12.36
C GLY A 54 29.31 -2.63 12.40
N THR A 55 28.94 -1.41 12.05
CA THR A 55 29.78 -0.21 12.15
C THR A 55 29.36 0.67 13.33
N PRO A 56 30.20 1.63 13.78
CA PRO A 56 29.79 2.62 14.78
C PRO A 56 28.64 3.54 14.34
N LEU A 57 28.21 3.44 13.09
CA LEU A 57 27.10 4.18 12.48
C LEU A 57 25.85 3.28 12.25
N ALA A 58 25.83 2.07 12.80
CA ALA A 58 24.68 1.18 12.70
C ALA A 58 23.38 1.87 13.19
N PHE A 59 22.27 1.49 12.58
CA PHE A 59 20.98 2.00 13.02
C PHE A 59 20.72 1.62 14.47
N PRO A 60 20.15 2.52 15.27
CA PRO A 60 19.67 2.18 16.59
C PRO A 60 18.66 1.01 16.55
N PRO A 61 18.63 0.14 17.57
CA PRO A 61 17.76 -1.04 17.58
C PRO A 61 16.28 -0.73 17.32
N GLU A 62 15.77 0.34 17.90
CA GLU A 62 14.38 0.78 17.73
C GLU A 62 14.06 1.18 16.28
N ARG A 63 15.05 1.63 15.51
CA ARG A 63 14.90 1.97 14.09
C ARG A 63 14.85 0.72 13.23
N THR A 64 15.65 -0.28 13.56
CA THR A 64 15.60 -1.60 12.91
C THR A 64 14.28 -2.31 13.24
N GLU A 65 13.77 -2.17 14.47
CA GLU A 65 12.46 -2.68 14.88
C GLU A 65 11.32 -2.05 14.07
N ALA A 66 11.35 -0.75 13.79
CA ALA A 66 10.34 -0.12 12.94
C ALA A 66 10.34 -0.69 11.51
N LEU A 67 11.51 -0.99 10.93
CA LEU A 67 11.61 -1.69 9.64
C LEU A 67 11.08 -3.13 9.72
N ARG A 68 11.43 -3.84 10.78
CA ARG A 68 10.93 -5.19 11.07
C ARG A 68 9.40 -5.20 11.15
N HIS A 69 8.84 -4.27 11.89
CA HIS A 69 7.40 -4.09 12.00
C HIS A 69 6.74 -3.88 10.63
N LEU A 70 7.27 -2.97 9.80
CA LEU A 70 6.76 -2.70 8.46
C LEU A 70 6.81 -3.95 7.57
N VAL A 71 7.87 -4.75 7.67
CA VAL A 71 8.01 -5.98 6.87
C VAL A 71 7.06 -7.07 7.35
N LEU A 72 7.04 -7.36 8.65
CA LEU A 72 6.29 -8.49 9.20
C LEU A 72 4.79 -8.23 9.26
N ASN A 73 4.41 -6.99 9.53
CA ASN A 73 3.02 -6.57 9.68
C ASN A 73 2.43 -5.91 8.43
N GLY A 74 3.26 -5.52 7.46
CA GLY A 74 2.85 -4.92 6.19
C GLY A 74 3.17 -5.82 4.99
N TYR A 75 4.42 -5.80 4.52
CA TYR A 75 4.82 -6.45 3.26
C TYR A 75 4.57 -7.96 3.22
N ARG A 76 4.76 -8.67 4.32
CA ARG A 76 4.46 -10.11 4.42
C ARG A 76 3.02 -10.41 4.02
N TRP A 77 2.09 -9.51 4.30
CA TRP A 77 0.67 -9.70 4.06
C TRP A 77 0.26 -9.42 2.62
N VAL A 78 0.89 -8.45 1.97
CA VAL A 78 0.48 -7.96 0.64
C VAL A 78 1.26 -8.57 -0.53
N ILE A 79 2.21 -9.47 -0.24
CA ILE A 79 2.93 -10.23 -1.27
C ILE A 79 2.51 -11.70 -1.18
N TRP A 80 1.93 -12.22 -2.26
CA TRP A 80 1.47 -13.59 -2.37
C TRP A 80 1.86 -14.19 -3.72
N ASN A 81 2.48 -15.37 -3.73
CA ASN A 81 3.00 -16.05 -4.93
C ASN A 81 3.84 -15.13 -5.85
N GLY A 82 4.69 -14.29 -5.26
CA GLY A 82 5.54 -13.36 -6.01
C GLY A 82 4.76 -12.22 -6.70
N ARG A 83 3.53 -11.96 -6.30
CA ARG A 83 2.70 -10.84 -6.75
C ARG A 83 2.41 -9.91 -5.58
N PHE A 84 2.54 -8.63 -5.84
CA PHE A 84 2.11 -7.58 -4.91
C PHE A 84 0.61 -7.36 -5.08
N ASP A 85 -0.13 -7.25 -3.99
CA ASP A 85 -1.57 -6.96 -4.05
C ASP A 85 -1.83 -5.64 -4.79
N LEU A 86 -2.68 -5.69 -5.79
CA LEU A 86 -3.00 -4.55 -6.63
C LEU A 86 -3.63 -3.39 -5.82
N LEU A 87 -4.45 -3.72 -4.81
CA LEU A 87 -5.13 -2.74 -3.96
C LEU A 87 -4.18 -2.00 -3.01
N ALA A 88 -2.98 -2.52 -2.76
CA ALA A 88 -1.97 -1.92 -1.89
C ALA A 88 -0.84 -1.20 -2.65
N GLN A 89 -0.94 -1.07 -3.99
CA GLN A 89 0.13 -0.48 -4.80
C GLN A 89 0.13 1.05 -4.88
N GLY A 90 -0.93 1.71 -4.39
CA GLY A 90 -1.12 3.13 -4.66
C GLY A 90 -1.50 3.38 -6.13
N ARG A 91 -1.12 4.54 -6.70
CA ARG A 91 -1.49 4.91 -8.09
C ARG A 91 -0.70 4.17 -9.17
N GLN A 92 0.47 3.65 -8.86
CA GLN A 92 1.38 3.05 -9.85
C GLN A 92 1.05 1.58 -10.13
N ILE A 93 0.02 1.36 -10.93
CA ILE A 93 -0.53 0.04 -11.29
C ILE A 93 -0.29 -0.34 -12.76
N GLY A 94 0.72 0.25 -13.38
CA GLY A 94 1.06 -0.01 -14.78
C GLY A 94 1.49 -1.47 -15.05
N ARG A 95 1.83 -1.74 -16.30
CA ARG A 95 2.21 -3.06 -16.78
C ARG A 95 3.31 -3.70 -15.91
N ASN A 96 3.14 -4.98 -15.58
CA ASN A 96 4.05 -5.77 -14.73
C ASN A 96 4.24 -5.22 -13.30
N SER A 97 3.45 -4.24 -12.84
CA SER A 97 3.64 -3.60 -11.54
C SER A 97 3.58 -4.60 -10.37
N GLN A 98 2.66 -5.55 -10.39
CA GLN A 98 2.53 -6.55 -9.32
C GLN A 98 3.81 -7.38 -9.14
N THR A 99 4.39 -7.87 -10.24
CA THR A 99 5.64 -8.65 -10.20
C THR A 99 6.84 -7.76 -9.86
N GLY A 100 6.93 -6.59 -10.48
CA GLY A 100 8.03 -5.65 -10.26
C GLY A 100 8.12 -5.19 -8.82
N LYS A 101 7.01 -4.77 -8.23
CA LYS A 101 6.93 -4.31 -6.84
C LYS A 101 7.18 -5.44 -5.84
N ALA A 102 6.65 -6.65 -6.08
CA ALA A 102 6.96 -7.80 -5.24
C ALA A 102 8.46 -8.12 -5.25
N LYS A 103 9.09 -8.18 -6.43
CA LYS A 103 10.55 -8.39 -6.56
C LYS A 103 11.35 -7.31 -5.85
N ALA A 104 10.96 -6.05 -5.97
CA ALA A 104 11.65 -4.93 -5.33
C ALA A 104 11.55 -5.02 -3.79
N ALA A 105 10.37 -5.31 -3.25
CA ALA A 105 10.17 -5.51 -1.81
C ALA A 105 10.98 -6.72 -1.29
N LEU A 106 10.94 -7.85 -1.98
CA LEU A 106 11.70 -9.05 -1.59
C LEU A 106 13.22 -8.80 -1.60
N ARG A 107 13.75 -8.02 -2.55
CA ARG A 107 15.17 -7.61 -2.53
C ARG A 107 15.51 -6.74 -1.32
N ALA A 108 14.64 -5.82 -0.95
CA ALA A 108 14.83 -4.98 0.24
C ALA A 108 14.78 -5.82 1.52
N ILE A 109 13.86 -6.78 1.62
CA ILE A 109 13.77 -7.73 2.74
C ILE A 109 15.04 -8.60 2.82
N ALA A 110 15.58 -9.05 1.69
CA ALA A 110 16.84 -9.79 1.66
C ALA A 110 18.05 -8.96 2.12
N ALA A 111 18.03 -7.65 1.86
CA ALA A 111 19.05 -6.74 2.40
C ALA A 111 18.90 -6.57 3.92
N LEU A 112 17.67 -6.43 4.40
CA LEU A 112 17.36 -6.30 5.82
C LEU A 112 17.70 -7.58 6.60
N GLN A 113 17.47 -8.76 6.03
CA GLN A 113 17.83 -10.06 6.64
C GLN A 113 19.31 -10.12 7.03
N LYS A 114 20.20 -9.47 6.26
CA LYS A 114 21.65 -9.44 6.54
C LYS A 114 21.99 -8.48 7.67
N ALA A 115 21.17 -7.47 7.88
CA ALA A 115 21.38 -6.43 8.90
C ALA A 115 20.70 -6.75 10.24
N ASP A 116 19.65 -7.57 10.20
CA ASP A 116 18.83 -7.97 11.34
C ASP A 116 18.79 -9.52 11.45
N PRO A 117 19.85 -10.14 11.96
CA PRO A 117 19.94 -11.59 12.07
C PRO A 117 18.93 -12.18 13.05
N GLU A 118 18.46 -11.42 14.04
CA GLU A 118 17.48 -11.87 15.04
C GLU A 118 16.17 -12.30 14.36
N SER A 119 15.76 -11.59 13.31
CA SER A 119 14.57 -11.92 12.53
C SER A 119 14.89 -12.69 11.24
N GLY A 120 16.11 -13.16 11.08
CA GLY A 120 16.59 -13.81 9.85
C GLY A 120 15.74 -14.99 9.39
N ARG A 121 15.19 -15.79 10.32
CA ARG A 121 14.28 -16.90 10.02
C ARG A 121 12.95 -16.40 9.41
N LEU A 122 12.36 -15.37 10.01
CA LEU A 122 11.09 -14.79 9.53
C LEU A 122 11.24 -14.18 8.14
N TYR A 123 12.34 -13.48 7.91
CA TYR A 123 12.64 -12.96 6.57
C TYR A 123 12.85 -14.07 5.55
N ALA A 124 13.56 -15.15 5.92
CA ALA A 124 13.74 -16.29 5.04
C ALA A 124 12.41 -16.97 4.66
N GLU A 125 11.46 -17.03 5.57
CA GLU A 125 10.10 -17.53 5.29
C GLU A 125 9.39 -16.66 4.26
N ILE A 126 9.46 -15.32 4.41
CA ILE A 126 8.89 -14.37 3.44
C ILE A 126 9.57 -14.53 2.07
N LEU A 127 10.89 -14.62 2.02
CA LEU A 127 11.66 -14.70 0.78
C LEU A 127 11.39 -15.98 -0.01
N ARG A 128 11.15 -17.09 0.67
CA ARG A 128 10.83 -18.38 0.02
C ARG A 128 9.50 -18.36 -0.73
N GLN A 129 8.55 -17.53 -0.34
CA GLN A 129 7.19 -17.44 -0.93
C GLN A 129 6.44 -18.79 -1.04
N LYS A 130 6.99 -19.84 -0.45
CA LYS A 130 6.48 -21.22 -0.55
C LYS A 130 5.84 -21.71 0.74
N THR A 131 6.08 -21.03 1.86
CA THR A 131 5.51 -21.40 3.14
C THR A 131 4.06 -20.92 3.18
N PRO A 132 3.10 -21.79 3.48
CA PRO A 132 1.71 -21.39 3.60
C PRO A 132 1.52 -20.51 4.84
N PHE A 133 1.78 -19.23 4.69
CA PHE A 133 1.42 -18.24 5.70
C PHE A 133 -0.08 -18.01 5.61
N THR A 134 -0.80 -18.37 6.64
CA THR A 134 -2.26 -18.25 6.72
C THR A 134 -2.65 -17.24 7.78
N GLY A 135 -3.77 -16.60 7.60
CA GLY A 135 -4.31 -15.67 8.57
C GLY A 135 -5.25 -14.65 7.96
N ASN A 136 -5.73 -13.78 8.81
CA ASN A 136 -6.49 -12.59 8.46
C ASN A 136 -5.86 -11.38 9.13
N ARG A 137 -5.78 -10.26 8.43
CA ARG A 137 -5.27 -9.01 8.97
C ARG A 137 -6.10 -7.84 8.52
N HIS A 138 -6.57 -7.07 9.47
CA HIS A 138 -7.19 -5.77 9.25
C HIS A 138 -6.16 -4.67 9.45
N PHE A 139 -5.91 -3.90 8.40
CA PHE A 139 -5.12 -2.67 8.43
C PHE A 139 -6.08 -1.52 8.75
N PHE A 140 -6.32 -1.35 10.05
CA PHE A 140 -7.39 -0.49 10.56
C PHE A 140 -7.16 1.01 10.32
N ASN A 141 -5.91 1.42 10.12
CA ASN A 141 -5.58 2.78 9.74
C ASN A 141 -5.79 3.07 8.23
N SER A 142 -6.02 2.02 7.42
CA SER A 142 -6.06 2.09 5.97
C SER A 142 -7.36 1.58 5.36
N ASP A 143 -8.36 1.21 6.17
CA ASP A 143 -9.61 0.58 5.73
C ASP A 143 -9.35 -0.56 4.73
N TYR A 144 -8.40 -1.44 5.06
CA TYR A 144 -7.94 -2.49 4.18
C TYR A 144 -7.81 -3.81 4.94
N MET A 145 -8.29 -4.90 4.35
CA MET A 145 -8.21 -6.23 4.96
C MET A 145 -7.62 -7.24 3.99
N VAL A 146 -6.81 -8.14 4.52
CA VAL A 146 -6.21 -9.26 3.80
C VAL A 146 -6.57 -10.56 4.49
N HIS A 147 -6.92 -11.56 3.68
CA HIS A 147 -7.16 -12.92 4.13
C HIS A 147 -6.30 -13.88 3.31
N ARG A 148 -5.49 -14.70 3.98
CA ARG A 148 -4.54 -15.63 3.35
C ARG A 148 -4.84 -17.05 3.74
N ARG A 149 -4.83 -17.92 2.75
CA ARG A 149 -4.91 -19.38 2.89
C ARG A 149 -3.83 -20.03 2.01
N PRO A 150 -3.51 -21.31 2.20
CA PRO A 150 -2.47 -21.96 1.40
C PRO A 150 -2.75 -21.92 -0.10
N SER A 151 -4.02 -22.01 -0.49
CA SER A 151 -4.46 -22.12 -1.90
C SER A 151 -5.10 -20.86 -2.48
N TRP A 152 -5.28 -19.81 -1.67
CA TRP A 152 -5.88 -18.56 -2.14
C TRP A 152 -5.56 -17.37 -1.22
N TYR A 153 -5.72 -16.21 -1.79
CA TYR A 153 -5.54 -14.91 -1.17
C TYR A 153 -6.76 -14.06 -1.50
N ALA A 154 -7.26 -13.33 -0.53
CA ALA A 154 -8.28 -12.31 -0.77
C ALA A 154 -7.88 -11.01 -0.08
N SER A 155 -8.23 -9.90 -0.69
CA SER A 155 -8.12 -8.58 -0.09
C SER A 155 -9.36 -7.76 -0.39
N VAL A 156 -9.69 -6.85 0.53
CA VAL A 156 -10.73 -5.85 0.33
C VAL A 156 -10.20 -4.49 0.74
N ARG A 157 -10.42 -3.50 -0.10
CA ARG A 157 -10.09 -2.11 0.20
C ARG A 157 -11.35 -1.27 0.23
N MET A 158 -11.54 -0.62 1.33
CA MET A 158 -12.66 0.25 1.63
C MET A 158 -12.18 1.69 1.74
N ASN A 159 -13.08 2.61 2.03
CA ASN A 159 -12.78 4.02 2.19
C ASN A 159 -13.79 4.65 3.15
N SER A 160 -13.29 5.44 4.09
CA SER A 160 -14.10 6.12 5.09
C SER A 160 -13.72 7.59 5.23
N THR A 161 -14.41 8.30 6.09
CA THR A 161 -14.03 9.67 6.49
C THR A 161 -12.63 9.76 7.11
N ARG A 162 -12.05 8.62 7.54
CA ARG A 162 -10.73 8.54 8.17
C ARG A 162 -9.58 8.36 7.17
N THR A 163 -9.88 7.87 5.95
CA THR A 163 -8.86 7.48 4.97
C THR A 163 -8.99 8.27 3.67
N VAL A 164 -7.89 8.35 2.95
CA VAL A 164 -7.84 8.93 1.61
C VAL A 164 -7.80 7.78 0.61
N PRO A 165 -8.68 7.77 -0.42
CA PRO A 165 -8.63 6.77 -1.49
C PRO A 165 -7.31 6.84 -2.26
N VAL A 166 -7.10 5.93 -3.20
CA VAL A 166 -5.96 6.03 -4.11
C VAL A 166 -6.03 7.33 -4.87
N GLU A 167 -4.95 8.10 -4.82
CA GLU A 167 -4.82 9.32 -5.60
C GLU A 167 -4.95 9.02 -7.10
N ASP A 168 -5.75 9.82 -7.77
CA ASP A 168 -5.95 9.73 -9.21
C ASP A 168 -5.38 10.96 -9.91
N ARG A 169 -5.18 10.88 -11.21
CA ARG A 169 -4.74 11.98 -12.08
C ARG A 169 -3.42 12.66 -11.68
N ILE A 170 -2.69 12.14 -10.72
CA ILE A 170 -1.35 12.65 -10.40
C ILE A 170 -0.38 12.15 -11.48
N ASN A 171 0.28 13.08 -12.15
CA ASN A 171 1.12 12.83 -13.33
C ASN A 171 0.41 12.02 -14.44
N TRP A 172 -0.93 12.02 -14.44
CA TRP A 172 -1.77 11.18 -15.32
C TRP A 172 -1.52 9.68 -15.19
N GLU A 173 -0.94 9.28 -14.10
CA GLU A 173 -0.84 7.88 -13.72
C GLU A 173 -2.16 7.33 -13.30
N ASN A 174 -2.78 6.45 -13.34
CA ASN A 174 -4.03 5.91 -12.78
C ASN A 174 -5.15 6.96 -12.58
N ALA A 175 -5.70 7.44 -13.68
CA ALA A 175 -6.82 8.41 -13.65
C ALA A 175 -8.09 7.89 -12.94
N LEU A 176 -8.20 6.57 -12.75
CA LEU A 176 -9.35 5.89 -12.16
C LEU A 176 -9.03 5.22 -10.82
N GLY A 177 -7.87 5.51 -10.22
CA GLY A 177 -7.35 4.84 -9.02
C GLY A 177 -8.26 4.91 -7.81
N ARG A 178 -9.05 5.97 -7.70
CA ARG A 178 -10.00 6.15 -6.58
C ARG A 178 -10.97 4.97 -6.43
N TYR A 179 -11.38 4.36 -7.54
CA TYR A 179 -12.32 3.23 -7.53
C TYR A 179 -11.80 2.01 -6.78
N PHE A 180 -10.49 1.87 -6.58
CA PHE A 180 -9.93 0.80 -5.77
C PHE A 180 -10.34 0.82 -4.31
N SER A 181 -10.80 1.96 -3.81
CA SER A 181 -11.15 2.12 -2.39
C SER A 181 -12.66 2.02 -2.13
N ASP A 182 -13.43 1.68 -3.13
CA ASP A 182 -14.91 1.67 -3.04
C ASP A 182 -15.47 0.29 -2.63
N GLY A 183 -14.79 -0.41 -1.73
CA GLY A 183 -15.17 -1.77 -1.32
C GLY A 183 -14.67 -2.85 -2.28
N VAL A 184 -13.66 -2.57 -3.09
CA VAL A 184 -13.15 -3.52 -4.08
C VAL A 184 -12.53 -4.73 -3.39
N MET A 185 -12.97 -5.92 -3.79
CA MET A 185 -12.48 -7.20 -3.32
C MET A 185 -11.76 -7.96 -4.45
N LEU A 186 -10.53 -8.35 -4.21
CA LEU A 186 -9.75 -9.19 -5.13
C LEU A 186 -9.53 -10.56 -4.52
N ILE A 187 -9.62 -11.61 -5.36
CA ILE A 187 -9.36 -13.00 -4.97
C ILE A 187 -8.34 -13.59 -5.94
N MET A 188 -7.23 -14.10 -5.41
CA MET A 188 -6.18 -14.75 -6.18
C MET A 188 -6.01 -16.21 -5.76
N ARG A 189 -5.84 -17.11 -6.72
CA ARG A 189 -5.52 -18.53 -6.55
C ARG A 189 -4.15 -18.87 -7.13
N SER A 190 -3.77 -18.24 -8.22
CA SER A 190 -2.45 -18.37 -8.87
C SER A 190 -1.55 -17.16 -8.62
N GLY A 191 -2.14 -15.97 -8.52
CA GLY A 191 -1.49 -14.67 -8.47
C GLY A 191 -1.51 -13.94 -9.81
N ASP A 192 -1.95 -14.59 -10.88
CA ASP A 192 -2.00 -14.01 -12.23
C ASP A 192 -3.38 -13.51 -12.64
N GLU A 193 -4.39 -13.63 -11.78
CA GLU A 193 -5.77 -13.28 -12.07
C GLU A 193 -5.96 -11.81 -12.47
N TYR A 194 -5.14 -10.93 -11.91
CA TYR A 194 -5.21 -9.48 -12.17
C TYR A 194 -3.96 -8.94 -12.89
N ARG A 195 -3.19 -9.85 -13.52
CA ARG A 195 -1.97 -9.43 -14.22
C ARG A 195 -2.31 -8.55 -15.41
N ASP A 196 -1.84 -7.31 -15.36
CA ASP A 196 -1.98 -6.29 -16.41
C ASP A 196 -3.44 -6.00 -16.85
N ILE A 197 -4.41 -6.36 -16.02
CA ILE A 197 -5.85 -6.21 -16.34
C ILE A 197 -6.31 -4.75 -16.31
N THR A 198 -5.59 -3.86 -15.65
CA THR A 198 -6.05 -2.50 -15.36
C THR A 198 -6.38 -1.66 -16.60
N ALA A 199 -5.73 -1.95 -17.73
CA ALA A 199 -6.01 -1.28 -19.00
C ALA A 199 -7.32 -1.72 -19.67
N CYS A 200 -7.83 -2.90 -19.30
CA CYS A 200 -9.02 -3.50 -19.90
C CYS A 200 -10.21 -3.56 -18.92
N TRP A 201 -10.02 -3.10 -17.68
CA TRP A 201 -11.04 -3.21 -16.65
C TRP A 201 -12.19 -2.22 -16.88
N ASP A 202 -13.40 -2.68 -16.65
CA ASP A 202 -14.53 -1.76 -16.47
C ASP A 202 -14.46 -1.19 -15.05
N TRP A 203 -13.85 -0.03 -14.91
CA TRP A 203 -13.63 0.64 -13.63
C TRP A 203 -14.93 1.07 -12.93
N THR A 204 -16.06 1.06 -13.64
CA THR A 204 -17.37 1.33 -13.04
C THR A 204 -18.02 0.07 -12.44
N ARG A 205 -17.40 -1.10 -12.62
CA ARG A 205 -17.94 -2.41 -12.22
C ARG A 205 -16.88 -3.28 -11.57
N LEU A 206 -16.15 -2.73 -10.61
CA LEU A 206 -15.14 -3.50 -9.88
C LEU A 206 -15.77 -4.51 -8.93
N PRO A 207 -15.15 -5.69 -8.70
CA PRO A 207 -15.66 -6.72 -7.81
C PRO A 207 -15.85 -6.20 -6.38
N GLY A 208 -16.99 -6.52 -5.75
CA GLY A 208 -17.29 -6.14 -4.36
C GLY A 208 -17.86 -4.73 -4.19
N THR A 209 -17.78 -3.89 -5.21
CA THR A 209 -18.28 -2.51 -5.15
C THR A 209 -19.79 -2.43 -5.32
N THR A 210 -20.47 -1.67 -4.44
CA THR A 210 -21.88 -1.32 -4.57
C THR A 210 -22.03 0.19 -4.36
N LEU A 211 -21.91 0.95 -5.43
CA LEU A 211 -22.03 2.41 -5.43
C LEU A 211 -22.91 2.88 -6.58
N PRO A 212 -23.52 4.09 -6.47
CA PRO A 212 -24.16 4.72 -7.61
C PRO A 212 -23.15 4.92 -8.75
N ALA A 213 -23.55 4.59 -9.97
CA ALA A 213 -22.74 4.86 -11.16
C ALA A 213 -22.51 6.37 -11.30
N THR A 214 -21.26 6.79 -11.30
CA THR A 214 -20.88 8.18 -11.57
C THR A 214 -20.15 8.26 -12.90
N PRO A 215 -20.39 9.29 -13.73
CA PRO A 215 -19.66 9.45 -14.98
C PRO A 215 -18.15 9.53 -14.73
N ILE A 216 -17.38 8.80 -15.53
CA ILE A 216 -15.93 8.91 -15.57
C ILE A 216 -15.59 10.13 -16.41
N LEU A 217 -14.87 11.09 -15.84
CA LEU A 217 -14.38 12.23 -16.59
C LEU A 217 -13.31 11.80 -17.59
N THR A 218 -13.44 12.24 -18.83
CA THR A 218 -12.40 12.09 -19.86
C THR A 218 -11.15 12.91 -19.49
N GLU A 219 -10.02 12.59 -20.10
CA GLU A 219 -8.79 13.36 -19.91
C GLU A 219 -8.99 14.83 -20.31
N GLN A 220 -9.77 15.09 -21.36
CA GLN A 220 -10.08 16.43 -21.82
C GLN A 220 -10.87 17.20 -20.77
N GLU A 221 -11.96 16.63 -20.23
CA GLU A 221 -12.75 17.25 -19.17
C GLU A 221 -11.90 17.52 -17.92
N CYS A 222 -11.00 16.62 -17.56
CA CYS A 222 -10.06 16.83 -16.46
C CYS A 222 -9.09 17.98 -16.73
N ARG A 223 -8.58 18.10 -17.95
CA ARG A 223 -7.70 19.21 -18.36
C ARG A 223 -8.44 20.56 -18.35
N GLU A 224 -9.67 20.58 -18.84
CA GLU A 224 -10.51 21.77 -18.81
C GLU A 224 -10.81 22.24 -17.39
N LEU A 225 -11.09 21.31 -16.47
CA LEU A 225 -11.26 21.62 -15.05
C LEU A 225 -9.98 22.19 -14.44
N LYS A 226 -8.80 21.67 -14.76
CA LYS A 226 -7.50 22.23 -14.33
C LYS A 226 -7.28 23.66 -14.82
N ILE A 227 -7.62 23.95 -16.06
CA ILE A 227 -7.51 25.29 -16.63
C ILE A 227 -8.45 26.24 -15.88
N LYS A 228 -9.66 25.83 -15.59
CA LYS A 228 -10.63 26.62 -14.81
C LYS A 228 -10.12 26.89 -13.38
N GLU A 229 -9.52 25.92 -12.73
CA GLU A 229 -8.90 26.09 -11.41
C GLU A 229 -7.72 27.07 -11.45
N ALA A 230 -6.83 26.93 -12.42
CA ALA A 230 -5.68 27.82 -12.61
C ALA A 230 -6.08 29.25 -12.92
N SER A 231 -7.24 29.46 -13.58
CA SER A 231 -7.79 30.78 -13.88
C SER A 231 -8.57 31.40 -12.71
N GLY A 232 -8.67 30.76 -11.58
CA GLY A 232 -9.43 31.20 -10.39
C GLY A 232 -10.95 31.13 -10.56
N LYS A 233 -11.44 30.59 -11.68
CA LYS A 233 -12.87 30.45 -11.97
C LYS A 233 -13.52 29.25 -11.30
N THR A 234 -12.71 28.36 -10.76
CA THR A 234 -13.16 27.16 -10.02
C THR A 234 -12.29 27.02 -8.78
N PRO A 235 -12.85 26.69 -7.62
CA PRO A 235 -12.05 26.50 -6.41
C PRO A 235 -10.97 25.43 -6.61
N ARG A 236 -9.75 25.71 -6.19
CA ARG A 236 -8.56 24.84 -6.30
C ARG A 236 -8.77 23.41 -5.80
N TRP A 237 -9.76 23.21 -4.93
CA TRP A 237 -10.15 21.93 -4.38
C TRP A 237 -11.03 21.09 -5.31
N THR A 238 -11.50 21.60 -6.46
CA THR A 238 -12.40 20.86 -7.34
C THR A 238 -11.74 19.64 -7.99
N LEU A 239 -10.44 19.72 -8.32
CA LEU A 239 -9.66 18.56 -8.75
C LEU A 239 -9.04 17.80 -7.56
N SER A 240 -8.66 18.53 -6.51
CA SER A 240 -8.16 17.91 -5.28
C SER A 240 -9.25 17.09 -4.54
N ARG A 241 -10.52 17.29 -4.88
CA ARG A 241 -11.62 16.42 -4.41
C ARG A 241 -11.36 14.93 -4.65
N HIS A 242 -10.59 14.59 -5.69
CA HIS A 242 -10.40 13.21 -6.08
C HIS A 242 -9.14 12.56 -5.51
N TRP A 243 -8.15 13.30 -5.05
CA TRP A 243 -6.90 12.70 -4.58
C TRP A 243 -6.52 12.99 -3.12
N ARG A 244 -7.23 13.85 -2.42
CA ARG A 244 -7.01 14.12 -0.99
C ARG A 244 -8.30 14.13 -0.17
N LYS A 245 -9.45 13.95 -0.79
CA LYS A 245 -10.71 13.87 -0.06
C LYS A 245 -10.83 12.48 0.57
N THR A 246 -11.12 12.44 1.85
CA THR A 246 -11.53 11.22 2.54
C THR A 246 -12.82 10.65 1.95
N GLY A 247 -13.12 9.41 2.24
CA GLY A 247 -14.42 8.82 1.93
C GLY A 247 -15.57 9.53 2.61
N GLU A 248 -16.77 9.20 2.19
CA GLU A 248 -18.00 9.80 2.72
C GLU A 248 -18.66 8.91 3.78
N SER A 249 -18.31 7.63 3.83
CA SER A 249 -18.85 6.70 4.82
C SER A 249 -18.17 6.87 6.17
N GLU A 250 -18.95 7.11 7.21
CA GLU A 250 -18.48 7.07 8.59
C GLU A 250 -18.37 5.64 9.10
N PHE A 251 -19.15 4.73 8.55
CA PHE A 251 -19.21 3.32 8.93
C PHE A 251 -18.50 2.44 7.90
N THR A 252 -17.21 2.27 8.09
CA THR A 252 -16.34 1.38 7.32
C THR A 252 -15.29 0.84 8.27
N GLY A 253 -15.00 -0.44 8.18
CA GLY A 253 -13.97 -1.02 9.00
C GLY A 253 -13.97 -2.54 8.98
N GLY A 254 -13.37 -3.13 9.99
CA GLY A 254 -13.31 -4.57 10.10
C GLY A 254 -12.87 -5.05 11.46
N VAL A 255 -13.05 -6.32 11.68
CA VAL A 255 -12.55 -7.05 12.84
C VAL A 255 -11.73 -8.24 12.37
N SER A 256 -10.70 -8.59 13.13
CA SER A 256 -9.84 -9.74 12.85
C SER A 256 -9.37 -10.37 14.14
N ASP A 257 -9.43 -11.70 14.24
CA ASP A 257 -8.82 -12.49 15.32
C ASP A 257 -7.43 -13.04 14.92
N GLY A 258 -6.88 -12.57 13.80
CA GLY A 258 -5.63 -13.06 13.20
C GLY A 258 -5.82 -14.28 12.29
N THR A 259 -6.94 -14.99 12.38
CA THR A 259 -7.26 -16.18 11.59
C THR A 259 -8.46 -15.91 10.67
N ARG A 260 -9.47 -15.27 11.19
CA ARG A 260 -10.73 -14.91 10.52
C ARG A 260 -10.96 -13.43 10.65
N GLY A 261 -11.80 -12.88 9.79
CA GLY A 261 -12.19 -11.48 9.87
C GLY A 261 -13.43 -11.19 9.05
N ALA A 262 -14.02 -10.05 9.34
CA ALA A 262 -15.10 -9.47 8.57
C ALA A 262 -14.78 -7.99 8.32
N ALA A 263 -15.20 -7.48 7.17
CA ALA A 263 -15.05 -6.09 6.80
C ALA A 263 -16.35 -5.57 6.19
N VAL A 264 -16.66 -4.31 6.45
CA VAL A 264 -17.87 -3.63 5.98
C VAL A 264 -17.60 -2.16 5.68
#